data_ecb50ca225b9e0b425b858e818e137a4
#
_entry.id   ecb50ca225b9e0b425b858e818e137a4
#
_cell.length_a   1.000
_cell.length_b   1.000
_cell.length_c   1.000
_cell.angle_alpha   90.00
_cell.angle_beta   90.00
_cell.angle_gamma   90.00
#
_symmetry.space_group_name_H-M   'P 1'
#
loop_
_entity.id
_entity.type
_entity.pdbx_description
1 polymer ?
#
loop_
_entity_poly.entity_id
_entity_poly.type
_entity_poly.pdbx_seq_one_letter_code
_entity_poly.pdbx_strand_id
1 'polypeptide(L)'
;MRTIAPKPFTFESGKRAVLLLHGFTGNSADVRMLGRFLQDKGYTCHAPIYKGHGVSPEELVQYSTKDWWKDVLMAYDSLRRKGYNEIGVVGLSLGGVFSLKLGYTVPIKGIVTMCSPMSFRSKEQMNEGVLRFAKEYKKREGKNDDMIEAEIKQLSPTSAIDSIQTLLQDVQQSLKSITVPTLVVQA
;
A
#
# COMPACT_ATOMS: atom_id res chain seq x y z
N MET A 1 -7.37 -0.68 -25.02
CA MET A 1 -6.52 0.43 -24.55
C MET A 1 -5.33 -0.17 -23.81
N ARG A 2 -4.06 0.08 -24.18
CA ARG A 2 -2.91 -0.46 -23.42
C ARG A 2 -2.87 0.20 -22.06
N THR A 3 -3.13 -0.52 -21.00
CA THR A 3 -2.92 -0.06 -19.63
C THR A 3 -1.41 0.01 -19.39
N ILE A 4 -0.90 1.23 -19.20
CA ILE A 4 0.51 1.41 -18.81
C ILE A 4 0.64 0.97 -17.36
N ALA A 5 1.50 -0.01 -17.09
CA ALA A 5 1.78 -0.44 -15.74
C ALA A 5 2.23 0.75 -14.88
N PRO A 6 1.66 0.94 -13.70
CA PRO A 6 2.06 2.02 -12.81
C PRO A 6 3.53 1.86 -12.40
N LYS A 7 4.22 2.99 -12.18
CA LYS A 7 5.63 3.01 -11.77
C LYS A 7 5.76 3.73 -10.42
N PRO A 8 6.73 3.35 -9.60
CA PRO A 8 7.07 4.14 -8.43
C PRO A 8 7.42 5.57 -8.88
N PHE A 9 7.24 6.54 -8.00
CA PHE A 9 7.64 7.90 -8.29
C PHE A 9 8.41 8.53 -7.15
N THR A 10 9.26 9.50 -7.47
CA THR A 10 9.85 10.43 -6.52
C THR A 10 9.62 11.84 -7.05
N PHE A 11 9.01 12.70 -6.23
CA PHE A 11 8.86 14.12 -6.49
C PHE A 11 9.81 14.85 -5.55
N GLU A 12 10.96 15.25 -6.08
CA GLU A 12 11.99 15.92 -5.28
C GLU A 12 11.61 17.38 -5.03
N SER A 13 11.83 17.85 -3.79
CA SER A 13 11.65 19.23 -3.35
C SER A 13 12.60 19.51 -2.17
N GLY A 14 12.11 19.98 -1.02
CA GLY A 14 12.95 20.34 0.13
C GLY A 14 13.65 19.17 0.84
N LYS A 15 14.24 19.49 2.00
CA LYS A 15 15.08 18.55 2.78
C LYS A 15 14.29 17.52 3.61
N ARG A 16 13.00 17.71 3.79
CA ARG A 16 12.11 16.76 4.48
C ARG A 16 11.44 15.85 3.46
N ALA A 17 11.32 14.58 3.79
CA ALA A 17 10.71 13.60 2.90
C ALA A 17 9.41 13.03 3.49
N VAL A 18 8.51 12.61 2.59
CA VAL A 18 7.30 11.86 2.93
C VAL A 18 7.26 10.58 2.10
N LEU A 19 7.20 9.45 2.77
CA LEU A 19 6.96 8.15 2.16
C LEU A 19 5.44 7.95 2.03
N LEU A 20 4.96 7.71 0.82
CA LEU A 20 3.55 7.56 0.49
C LEU A 20 3.26 6.09 0.18
N LEU A 21 2.39 5.46 0.96
CA LEU A 21 2.11 4.04 0.90
C LEU A 21 0.67 3.80 0.42
N HIS A 22 0.51 3.07 -0.69
CA HIS A 22 -0.79 2.76 -1.28
C HIS A 22 -1.47 1.57 -0.61
N GLY A 23 -2.76 1.36 -0.91
CA GLY A 23 -3.56 0.27 -0.35
C GLY A 23 -3.38 -1.08 -1.05
N PHE A 24 -4.00 -2.11 -0.47
CA PHE A 24 -4.16 -3.42 -1.11
C PHE A 24 -5.01 -3.28 -2.37
N THR A 25 -4.67 -3.97 -3.45
CA THR A 25 -5.25 -3.82 -4.80
C THR A 25 -5.02 -2.46 -5.47
N GLY A 26 -4.38 -1.50 -4.77
CA GLY A 26 -4.02 -0.19 -5.29
C GLY A 26 -2.62 -0.14 -5.91
N ASN A 27 -2.14 1.08 -6.16
CA ASN A 27 -0.79 1.33 -6.67
C ASN A 27 -0.36 2.79 -6.40
N SER A 28 0.82 3.18 -6.87
CA SER A 28 1.36 4.54 -6.67
C SER A 28 0.47 5.68 -7.21
N ALA A 29 -0.45 5.41 -8.15
CA ALA A 29 -1.34 6.43 -8.67
C ALA A 29 -2.32 6.94 -7.61
N ASP A 30 -2.73 6.09 -6.67
CA ASP A 30 -3.71 6.42 -5.62
C ASP A 30 -3.22 7.54 -4.70
N VAL A 31 -1.91 7.63 -4.51
CA VAL A 31 -1.26 8.64 -3.64
C VAL A 31 -0.54 9.73 -4.42
N ARG A 32 -0.63 9.71 -5.76
CA ARG A 32 0.12 10.64 -6.62
C ARG A 32 -0.31 12.10 -6.47
N MET A 33 -1.62 12.36 -6.37
CA MET A 33 -2.14 13.72 -6.18
C MET A 33 -1.67 14.31 -4.86
N LEU A 34 -1.73 13.53 -3.77
CA LEU A 34 -1.20 13.93 -2.48
C LEU A 34 0.31 14.20 -2.56
N GLY A 35 1.05 13.35 -3.28
CA GLY A 35 2.48 13.54 -3.51
C GLY A 35 2.80 14.87 -4.20
N ARG A 36 2.03 15.27 -5.21
CA ARG A 36 2.18 16.58 -5.89
C ARG A 36 1.87 17.73 -4.94
N PHE A 37 0.74 17.64 -4.23
CA PHE A 37 0.39 18.67 -3.25
C PHE A 37 1.49 18.88 -2.19
N LEU A 38 2.04 17.80 -1.67
CA LEU A 38 3.12 17.88 -0.67
C LEU A 38 4.44 18.39 -1.28
N GLN A 39 4.73 18.04 -2.54
CA GLN A 39 5.87 18.58 -3.28
C GLN A 39 5.78 20.13 -3.37
N ASP A 40 4.61 20.65 -3.70
CA ASP A 40 4.35 22.11 -3.77
C ASP A 40 4.50 22.79 -2.40
N LYS A 41 4.35 22.01 -1.30
CA LYS A 41 4.61 22.46 0.08
C LYS A 41 6.06 22.27 0.55
N GLY A 42 6.97 21.91 -0.36
CA GLY A 42 8.40 21.79 -0.07
C GLY A 42 8.81 20.44 0.54
N TYR A 43 8.01 19.38 0.35
CA TYR A 43 8.37 18.03 0.78
C TYR A 43 8.80 17.18 -0.42
N THR A 44 9.91 16.46 -0.29
CA THR A 44 10.21 15.38 -1.22
C THR A 44 9.27 14.20 -0.94
N CYS A 45 8.58 13.69 -1.98
CA CYS A 45 7.64 12.59 -1.83
C CYS A 45 8.08 11.38 -2.62
N HIS A 46 8.08 10.21 -1.99
CA HIS A 46 8.37 8.93 -2.65
C HIS A 46 7.23 7.95 -2.43
N ALA A 47 6.77 7.31 -3.50
CA ALA A 47 5.78 6.23 -3.45
C ALA A 47 6.34 5.00 -4.15
N PRO A 48 6.58 3.89 -3.44
CA PRO A 48 6.91 2.60 -4.04
C PRO A 48 5.70 1.98 -4.71
N ILE A 49 5.92 0.89 -5.44
CA ILE A 49 4.90 -0.09 -5.78
C ILE A 49 5.34 -1.41 -5.16
N TYR A 50 4.44 -2.05 -4.42
CA TYR A 50 4.72 -3.36 -3.84
C TYR A 50 4.65 -4.44 -4.92
N LYS A 51 5.37 -5.53 -4.71
CA LYS A 51 5.36 -6.70 -5.60
C LYS A 51 3.94 -7.16 -5.91
N GLY A 52 3.67 -7.45 -7.17
CA GLY A 52 2.36 -7.89 -7.63
C GLY A 52 1.29 -6.81 -7.69
N HIS A 53 1.57 -5.55 -7.29
CA HIS A 53 0.61 -4.45 -7.40
C HIS A 53 0.72 -3.71 -8.73
N GLY A 54 -0.44 -3.26 -9.22
CA GLY A 54 -0.52 -2.55 -10.51
C GLY A 54 -0.34 -3.44 -11.74
N VAL A 55 -0.34 -4.73 -11.55
CA VAL A 55 -0.30 -5.79 -12.57
C VAL A 55 -1.51 -6.70 -12.42
N SER A 56 -1.50 -7.91 -13.00
CA SER A 56 -2.67 -8.80 -12.96
C SER A 56 -3.06 -9.24 -11.54
N PRO A 57 -4.33 -9.53 -11.28
CA PRO A 57 -4.79 -10.08 -10.00
C PRO A 57 -4.12 -11.40 -9.64
N GLU A 58 -3.81 -12.23 -10.64
CA GLU A 58 -3.11 -13.50 -10.48
C GLU A 58 -1.70 -13.30 -9.92
N GLU A 59 -1.02 -12.25 -10.35
CA GLU A 59 0.30 -11.92 -9.84
C GLU A 59 0.22 -11.32 -8.43
N LEU A 60 -0.76 -10.44 -8.17
CA LEU A 60 -0.98 -9.85 -6.86
C LEU A 60 -1.10 -10.90 -5.75
N VAL A 61 -1.91 -11.94 -5.97
CA VAL A 61 -2.22 -12.95 -4.95
C VAL A 61 -1.09 -13.95 -4.68
N GLN A 62 -0.01 -13.92 -5.46
CA GLN A 62 1.19 -14.74 -5.24
C GLN A 62 2.08 -14.19 -4.13
N TYR A 63 1.92 -12.92 -3.78
CA TYR A 63 2.75 -12.25 -2.79
C TYR A 63 2.00 -12.09 -1.46
N SER A 64 2.78 -11.87 -0.42
CA SER A 64 2.31 -11.71 0.95
C SER A 64 2.69 -10.35 1.52
N THR A 65 2.12 -10.01 2.67
CA THR A 65 2.50 -8.81 3.42
C THR A 65 3.99 -8.79 3.82
N LYS A 66 4.65 -9.96 3.89
CA LYS A 66 6.11 -10.03 4.14
C LYS A 66 6.90 -9.52 2.94
N ASP A 67 6.45 -9.79 1.72
CA ASP A 67 7.10 -9.31 0.51
C ASP A 67 6.87 -7.81 0.35
N TRP A 68 5.64 -7.35 0.54
CA TRP A 68 5.29 -5.93 0.48
C TRP A 68 6.00 -5.11 1.58
N TRP A 69 6.17 -5.69 2.77
CA TRP A 69 6.95 -5.06 3.84
C TRP A 69 8.43 -4.84 3.45
N LYS A 70 9.05 -5.77 2.74
CA LYS A 70 10.41 -5.59 2.20
C LYS A 70 10.45 -4.41 1.24
N ASP A 71 9.45 -4.27 0.36
CA ASP A 71 9.39 -3.16 -0.58
C ASP A 71 9.21 -1.82 0.15
N VAL A 72 8.42 -1.78 1.23
CA VAL A 72 8.26 -0.61 2.10
C VAL A 72 9.58 -0.23 2.76
N LEU A 73 10.30 -1.20 3.35
CA LEU A 73 11.61 -0.95 3.96
C LEU A 73 12.63 -0.49 2.93
N MET A 74 12.68 -1.08 1.75
CA MET A 74 13.57 -0.66 0.67
C MET A 74 13.29 0.78 0.24
N ALA A 75 12.04 1.19 0.18
CA ALA A 75 11.64 2.56 -0.13
C ALA A 75 12.08 3.55 0.96
N TYR A 76 11.90 3.21 2.24
CA TYR A 76 12.40 3.99 3.36
C TYR A 76 13.93 4.13 3.31
N ASP A 77 14.64 3.01 3.15
CA ASP A 77 16.11 2.99 3.07
C ASP A 77 16.64 3.79 1.87
N SER A 78 15.92 3.79 0.76
CA SER A 78 16.26 4.60 -0.40
C SER A 78 16.24 6.09 -0.08
N LEU A 79 15.23 6.56 0.66
CA LEU A 79 15.18 7.95 1.13
C LEU A 79 16.32 8.23 2.12
N ARG A 80 16.61 7.32 3.04
CA ARG A 80 17.72 7.47 4.00
C ARG A 80 19.07 7.58 3.29
N ARG A 81 19.34 6.72 2.30
CA ARG A 81 20.58 6.76 1.49
C ARG A 81 20.73 8.04 0.67
N LYS A 82 19.61 8.67 0.27
CA LYS A 82 19.60 9.98 -0.39
C LYS A 82 19.84 11.16 0.59
N GLY A 83 20.04 10.89 1.88
CA GLY A 83 20.32 11.89 2.89
C GLY A 83 19.11 12.49 3.60
N TYR A 84 17.90 11.99 3.36
CA TYR A 84 16.71 12.47 4.08
C TYR A 84 16.70 11.92 5.50
N ASN A 85 16.90 12.81 6.49
CA ASN A 85 16.91 12.46 7.91
C ASN A 85 15.55 12.70 8.59
N GLU A 86 14.71 13.54 8.00
CA GLU A 86 13.35 13.83 8.46
C GLU A 86 12.35 13.20 7.49
N ILE A 87 11.89 11.98 7.82
CA ILE A 87 10.95 11.23 7.01
C ILE A 87 9.64 11.07 7.77
N GLY A 88 8.55 11.63 7.22
CA GLY A 88 7.19 11.30 7.60
C GLY A 88 6.63 10.19 6.72
N VAL A 89 5.57 9.53 7.17
CA VAL A 89 4.92 8.46 6.41
C VAL A 89 3.42 8.72 6.32
N VAL A 90 2.85 8.57 5.13
CA VAL A 90 1.41 8.67 4.90
C VAL A 90 0.95 7.41 4.19
N GLY A 91 -0.04 6.72 4.75
CA GLY A 91 -0.53 5.47 4.20
C GLY A 91 -2.04 5.41 4.03
N LEU A 92 -2.47 4.90 2.88
CA LEU A 92 -3.86 4.65 2.54
C LEU A 92 -4.20 3.18 2.79
N SER A 93 -5.27 2.90 3.56
CA SER A 93 -5.77 1.55 3.81
C SER A 93 -4.65 0.62 4.33
N LEU A 94 -4.27 -0.46 3.63
CA LEU A 94 -3.14 -1.31 3.99
C LEU A 94 -1.82 -0.52 4.12
N GLY A 95 -1.62 0.50 3.30
CA GLY A 95 -0.47 1.41 3.42
C GLY A 95 -0.41 2.11 4.76
N GLY A 96 -1.57 2.44 5.36
CA GLY A 96 -1.62 2.99 6.72
C GLY A 96 -1.23 1.97 7.79
N VAL A 97 -1.57 0.69 7.60
CA VAL A 97 -1.11 -0.39 8.48
C VAL A 97 0.42 -0.52 8.41
N PHE A 98 1.00 -0.45 7.21
CA PHE A 98 2.47 -0.40 7.06
C PHE A 98 3.09 0.87 7.65
N SER A 99 2.39 2.01 7.57
CA SER A 99 2.85 3.25 8.20
C SER A 99 2.95 3.12 9.72
N LEU A 100 1.96 2.48 10.35
CA LEU A 100 2.01 2.17 11.77
C LEU A 100 3.14 1.19 12.09
N LYS A 101 3.34 0.15 11.25
CA LYS A 101 4.47 -0.78 11.42
C LYS A 101 5.82 -0.08 11.32
N LEU A 102 6.01 0.87 10.41
CA LEU A 102 7.21 1.69 10.36
C LEU A 102 7.43 2.48 11.65
N GLY A 103 6.34 2.94 12.30
CA GLY A 103 6.39 3.76 13.50
C GLY A 103 7.10 3.12 14.70
N TYR A 104 7.11 1.79 14.77
CA TYR A 104 7.84 1.06 15.82
C TYR A 104 9.05 0.28 15.29
N THR A 105 9.32 0.32 13.97
CA THR A 105 10.41 -0.44 13.36
C THR A 105 11.61 0.43 13.02
N VAL A 106 11.39 1.67 12.55
CA VAL A 106 12.45 2.57 12.07
C VAL A 106 12.23 4.01 12.54
N PRO A 107 13.28 4.82 12.61
CA PRO A 107 13.14 6.24 12.99
C PRO A 107 12.37 7.02 11.92
N ILE A 108 11.16 7.48 12.26
CA ILE A 108 10.34 8.40 11.46
C ILE A 108 9.90 9.60 12.29
N LYS A 109 9.39 10.65 11.64
CA LYS A 109 9.00 11.91 12.31
C LYS A 109 7.51 12.04 12.59
N GLY A 110 6.69 11.26 11.93
CA GLY A 110 5.25 11.25 12.12
C GLY A 110 4.55 10.33 11.14
N ILE A 111 3.32 10.00 11.45
CA ILE A 111 2.47 9.09 10.70
C ILE A 111 1.15 9.77 10.35
N VAL A 112 0.67 9.55 9.15
CA VAL A 112 -0.73 9.79 8.78
C VAL A 112 -1.31 8.49 8.24
N THR A 113 -2.41 8.03 8.83
CA THR A 113 -3.18 6.91 8.29
C THR A 113 -4.50 7.41 7.70
N MET A 114 -4.85 6.91 6.51
CA MET A 114 -6.09 7.26 5.82
C MET A 114 -6.89 5.99 5.58
N CYS A 115 -8.12 5.91 6.13
CA CYS A 115 -9.05 4.79 6.00
C CYS A 115 -8.37 3.43 6.28
N SER A 116 -7.50 3.37 7.29
CA SER A 116 -6.72 2.17 7.59
C SER A 116 -7.52 1.21 8.45
N PRO A 117 -7.65 -0.07 8.05
CA PRO A 117 -8.33 -1.06 8.88
C PRO A 117 -7.50 -1.35 10.14
N MET A 118 -8.16 -1.36 11.28
CA MET A 118 -7.55 -1.82 12.54
C MET A 118 -8.12 -3.17 12.98
N SER A 119 -9.21 -3.60 12.39
CA SER A 119 -9.77 -4.94 12.58
C SER A 119 -9.99 -5.60 11.23
N PHE A 120 -9.84 -6.90 11.22
CA PHE A 120 -10.17 -7.70 10.06
C PHE A 120 -11.70 -7.91 10.04
N ARG A 121 -12.35 -7.56 8.94
CA ARG A 121 -13.77 -7.92 8.74
C ARG A 121 -13.88 -9.44 8.61
N SER A 122 -14.68 -10.00 7.76
CA SER A 122 -14.59 -11.44 7.50
C SER A 122 -13.64 -11.74 6.33
N LYS A 123 -13.06 -12.95 6.29
CA LYS A 123 -12.23 -13.42 5.18
C LYS A 123 -13.05 -13.46 3.88
N GLU A 124 -14.33 -13.79 3.98
CA GLU A 124 -15.28 -13.83 2.88
C GLU A 124 -15.40 -12.46 2.23
N GLN A 125 -15.63 -11.41 3.02
CA GLN A 125 -15.73 -10.03 2.52
C GLN A 125 -14.42 -9.56 1.85
N MET A 126 -13.27 -9.93 2.42
CA MET A 126 -11.97 -9.64 1.79
C MET A 126 -11.81 -10.38 0.47
N ASN A 127 -12.18 -11.66 0.42
CA ASN A 127 -12.16 -12.47 -0.78
C ASN A 127 -13.05 -11.85 -1.88
N GLU A 128 -14.29 -11.51 -1.54
CA GLU A 128 -15.22 -10.83 -2.46
C GLU A 128 -14.62 -9.51 -3.00
N GLY A 129 -13.95 -8.74 -2.13
CA GLY A 129 -13.25 -7.52 -2.53
C GLY A 129 -12.15 -7.78 -3.57
N VAL A 130 -11.35 -8.82 -3.38
CA VAL A 130 -10.30 -9.21 -4.34
C VAL A 130 -10.91 -9.71 -5.65
N LEU A 131 -11.96 -10.53 -5.59
CA LEU A 131 -12.64 -11.03 -6.80
C LEU A 131 -13.30 -9.89 -7.58
N ARG A 132 -13.90 -8.92 -6.90
CA ARG A 132 -14.45 -7.71 -7.53
C ARG A 132 -13.35 -6.88 -8.20
N PHE A 133 -12.22 -6.67 -7.55
CA PHE A 133 -11.07 -6.01 -8.14
C PHE A 133 -10.59 -6.76 -9.39
N ALA A 134 -10.48 -8.09 -9.32
CA ALA A 134 -10.07 -8.92 -10.45
C ALA A 134 -11.05 -8.79 -11.63
N LYS A 135 -12.35 -8.81 -11.36
CA LYS A 135 -13.38 -8.62 -12.38
C LYS A 135 -13.25 -7.28 -13.10
N GLU A 136 -13.09 -6.19 -12.34
CA GLU A 136 -12.91 -4.85 -12.91
C GLU A 136 -11.60 -4.72 -13.69
N TYR A 137 -10.52 -5.34 -13.22
CA TYR A 137 -9.24 -5.35 -13.93
C TYR A 137 -9.38 -6.03 -15.30
N LYS A 138 -9.97 -7.23 -15.33
CA LYS A 138 -10.15 -8.01 -16.55
C LYS A 138 -11.10 -7.36 -17.56
N LYS A 139 -12.13 -6.65 -17.09
CA LYS A 139 -12.99 -5.82 -17.95
C LYS A 139 -12.19 -4.71 -18.65
N ARG A 140 -11.26 -4.07 -17.94
CA ARG A 140 -10.37 -3.05 -18.55
C ARG A 140 -9.41 -3.63 -19.58
N GLU A 141 -9.07 -4.92 -19.47
CA GLU A 141 -8.34 -5.65 -20.50
C GLU A 141 -9.18 -5.98 -21.75
N GLY A 142 -10.49 -5.77 -21.71
CA GLY A 142 -11.41 -6.04 -22.81
C GLY A 142 -11.87 -7.49 -22.91
N LYS A 143 -11.73 -8.27 -21.83
CA LYS A 143 -12.23 -9.65 -21.77
C LYS A 143 -13.75 -9.66 -21.64
N ASN A 144 -14.38 -10.68 -22.25
CA ASN A 144 -15.82 -10.92 -22.11
C ASN A 144 -16.15 -11.57 -20.74
N ASP A 145 -17.44 -11.59 -20.37
CA ASP A 145 -17.88 -12.08 -19.06
C ASP A 145 -17.56 -13.56 -18.84
N ASP A 146 -17.69 -14.41 -19.86
CA ASP A 146 -17.42 -15.86 -19.74
C ASP A 146 -15.92 -16.13 -19.46
N MET A 147 -15.02 -15.41 -20.13
CA MET A 147 -13.58 -15.48 -19.87
C MET A 147 -13.26 -14.98 -18.46
N ILE A 148 -13.87 -13.89 -18.04
CA ILE A 148 -13.68 -13.31 -16.72
C ILE A 148 -14.12 -14.31 -15.64
N GLU A 149 -15.27 -14.92 -15.76
CA GLU A 149 -15.76 -15.90 -14.81
C GLU A 149 -14.86 -17.12 -14.71
N ALA A 150 -14.38 -17.63 -15.85
CA ALA A 150 -13.47 -18.78 -15.89
C ALA A 150 -12.15 -18.50 -15.18
N GLU A 151 -11.56 -17.32 -15.40
CA GLU A 151 -10.30 -16.91 -14.77
C GLU A 151 -10.46 -16.60 -13.28
N ILE A 152 -11.55 -15.94 -12.87
CA ILE A 152 -11.83 -15.63 -11.47
C ILE A 152 -12.03 -16.90 -10.63
N LYS A 153 -12.66 -17.94 -11.17
CA LYS A 153 -12.82 -19.23 -10.47
C LYS A 153 -11.49 -19.90 -10.11
N GLN A 154 -10.41 -19.57 -10.83
CA GLN A 154 -9.06 -20.10 -10.55
C GLN A 154 -8.27 -19.23 -9.59
N LEU A 155 -8.76 -18.01 -9.27
CA LEU A 155 -8.05 -17.09 -8.41
C LEU A 155 -8.21 -17.49 -6.94
N SER A 156 -7.11 -17.69 -6.25
CA SER A 156 -7.09 -18.05 -4.83
C SER A 156 -6.33 -16.99 -4.01
N PRO A 157 -7.01 -15.97 -3.45
CA PRO A 157 -6.37 -14.91 -2.68
C PRO A 157 -6.12 -15.27 -1.21
N THR A 158 -6.44 -16.49 -0.77
CA THR A 158 -6.45 -16.91 0.64
C THR A 158 -5.13 -16.61 1.34
N SER A 159 -3.99 -16.95 0.74
CA SER A 159 -2.67 -16.74 1.35
C SER A 159 -2.35 -15.25 1.55
N ALA A 160 -2.67 -14.41 0.57
CA ALA A 160 -2.51 -12.96 0.68
C ALA A 160 -3.39 -12.38 1.79
N ILE A 161 -4.66 -12.81 1.86
CA ILE A 161 -5.63 -12.40 2.89
C ILE A 161 -5.19 -12.82 4.28
N ASP A 162 -4.74 -14.08 4.47
CA ASP A 162 -4.23 -14.57 5.75
C ASP A 162 -3.00 -13.80 6.21
N SER A 163 -2.12 -13.42 5.28
CA SER A 163 -0.96 -12.60 5.60
C SER A 163 -1.35 -11.18 6.05
N ILE A 164 -2.42 -10.59 5.48
CA ILE A 164 -2.96 -9.30 5.94
C ILE A 164 -3.53 -9.42 7.35
N GLN A 165 -4.26 -10.48 7.65
CA GLN A 165 -4.78 -10.72 9.00
C GLN A 165 -3.65 -10.80 10.04
N THR A 166 -2.60 -11.55 9.72
CA THR A 166 -1.41 -11.67 10.56
C THR A 166 -0.73 -10.31 10.79
N LEU A 167 -0.59 -9.50 9.73
CA LEU A 167 -0.03 -8.16 9.83
C LEU A 167 -0.86 -7.25 10.74
N LEU A 168 -2.19 -7.28 10.62
CA LEU A 168 -3.08 -6.48 11.48
C LEU A 168 -2.92 -6.86 12.95
N GLN A 169 -2.85 -8.15 13.28
CA GLN A 169 -2.64 -8.62 14.65
C GLN A 169 -1.29 -8.16 15.21
N ASP A 170 -0.21 -8.27 14.42
CA ASP A 170 1.13 -7.78 14.79
C ASP A 170 1.12 -6.28 15.10
N VAL A 171 0.51 -5.48 14.20
CA VAL A 171 0.42 -4.02 14.38
C VAL A 171 -0.43 -3.66 15.59
N GLN A 172 -1.58 -4.30 15.80
CA GLN A 172 -2.44 -4.05 16.98
C GLN A 172 -1.69 -4.27 18.28
N GLN A 173 -0.93 -5.36 18.40
CA GLN A 173 -0.13 -5.68 19.58
C GLN A 173 0.98 -4.65 19.83
N SER A 174 1.49 -4.04 18.76
CA SER A 174 2.64 -3.13 18.78
C SER A 174 2.27 -1.64 18.82
N LEU A 175 0.97 -1.27 18.79
CA LEU A 175 0.52 0.14 18.76
C LEU A 175 1.09 0.98 19.88
N LYS A 176 1.21 0.43 21.08
CA LYS A 176 1.74 1.13 22.27
C LYS A 176 3.23 1.50 22.12
N SER A 177 3.95 0.90 21.20
CA SER A 177 5.36 1.18 20.90
C SER A 177 5.55 2.36 19.94
N ILE A 178 4.45 2.91 19.40
CA ILE A 178 4.50 4.08 18.52
C ILE A 178 4.56 5.34 19.41
N THR A 179 5.67 6.06 19.33
CA THR A 179 5.90 7.28 20.15
C THR A 179 5.89 8.56 19.30
N VAL A 180 5.79 8.44 17.97
CA VAL A 180 5.77 9.60 17.08
C VAL A 180 4.35 10.15 16.90
N PRO A 181 4.19 11.46 16.62
CA PRO A 181 2.90 12.06 16.31
C PRO A 181 2.18 11.28 15.22
N THR A 182 0.92 10.95 15.46
CA THR A 182 0.09 10.15 14.52
C THR A 182 -1.25 10.85 14.29
N LEU A 183 -1.55 11.15 13.02
CA LEU A 183 -2.85 11.63 12.57
C LEU A 183 -3.63 10.46 11.95
N VAL A 184 -4.84 10.25 12.43
CA VAL A 184 -5.76 9.24 11.87
C VAL A 184 -6.89 9.95 11.14
N VAL A 185 -7.03 9.65 9.85
CA VAL A 185 -8.13 10.12 9.00
C VAL A 185 -8.99 8.92 8.65
N GLN A 186 -10.25 8.96 9.06
CA GLN A 186 -11.21 7.87 8.86
C GLN A 186 -12.47 8.42 8.21
N ALA A 187 -12.96 7.75 7.15
CA ALA A 187 -14.20 8.06 6.45
C ALA A 187 -15.18 6.89 6.53
#